data_e47efd964ca85e9c9ae512453a12a99b
#
_entry.id   e47efd964ca85e9c9ae512453a12a99b
#
_cell.length_a   1.000
_cell.length_b   1.000
_cell.length_c   1.000
_cell.angle_alpha   90.00
_cell.angle_beta   90.00
_cell.angle_gamma   90.00
#
_symmetry.space_group_name_H-M   'P 1'
#
loop_
_entity.id
_entity.type
_entity.pdbx_description
1 polymer ?
#
loop_
_entity_poly.entity_id
_entity_poly.type
_entity_poly.pdbx_seq_one_letter_code
_entity_poly.pdbx_strand_id
1 'polypeptide(L)'
;MAYVTAGYLCKLVDLDEVGLAFHLADPGPKAKVSLKKLVPKGLLYSLDMGLEAFLSTQIADSSWTFTPVKSKDAVEIFIAARDGLLGRTKGRGQEISEKTAQKVWADAGARCMFEGCAHDLSEIALWTQAARVGYLAHIVASDPEGPRGSQVDSHRLANVAENIMLMCDEHHRLIDSFAPQYYTAEILNEMRRSHRDIVRNYLDSLAFQRTKAVTLHANLANVPTYFHDSELIEAIVATRRAMEPGVVHYVRRKSQRDDRHLPEFWYQYLREHEHHIRELVTGFNSSNGLSTENLAIFPLHHIPTLVLAGRVMGEAQAIQVFQYDRVRKTWAWDSKANAHPAGTFRVSPLPPTRADEVFITLELSASLDEDSLSPEFRGEVDSGEIPWIRVTTSETGAGCIGCPEDLEQFSRVARAAIVHAQDVMRVAKVHLIAISPASTVFCFGQMLQAGNHPEYVVYDRAGRDYKFVPALSITGHDVSATYGQNSVSISLR
;
A
#
# COMPACT_ATOMS: atom_id res chain seq x y z
N MET A 1 -46.63 16.39 -21.43
CA MET A 1 -45.45 15.53 -21.19
C MET A 1 -45.13 14.83 -22.50
N ALA A 2 -43.88 14.91 -22.95
CA ALA A 2 -43.43 14.12 -24.08
C ALA A 2 -43.11 12.70 -23.57
N TYR A 3 -43.71 11.68 -24.16
CA TYR A 3 -43.40 10.28 -23.84
C TYR A 3 -42.18 9.87 -24.68
N VAL A 4 -41.02 9.80 -24.03
CA VAL A 4 -39.77 9.36 -24.66
C VAL A 4 -39.54 7.92 -24.24
N THR A 5 -39.61 6.99 -25.18
CA THR A 5 -39.39 5.55 -24.93
C THR A 5 -37.95 5.14 -25.18
N ALA A 6 -37.31 5.75 -26.17
CA ALA A 6 -35.86 5.66 -26.44
C ALA A 6 -35.46 6.87 -27.29
N GLY A 7 -34.19 7.26 -27.22
CA GLY A 7 -33.70 8.37 -27.99
C GLY A 7 -32.19 8.41 -28.16
N TYR A 8 -31.76 9.27 -29.05
CA TYR A 8 -30.33 9.55 -29.29
C TYR A 8 -30.10 11.05 -29.20
N LEU A 9 -29.05 11.39 -28.44
CA LEU A 9 -28.53 12.75 -28.37
C LEU A 9 -27.44 12.89 -29.44
N CYS A 10 -27.56 13.84 -30.32
CA CYS A 10 -26.59 14.12 -31.39
C CYS A 10 -25.89 15.44 -31.10
N LYS A 11 -24.57 15.44 -31.17
CA LYS A 11 -23.75 16.63 -31.05
C LYS A 11 -23.01 16.88 -32.35
N LEU A 12 -23.09 18.11 -32.86
CA LEU A 12 -22.28 18.53 -34.00
C LEU A 12 -20.81 18.59 -33.53
N VAL A 13 -19.93 17.93 -34.27
CA VAL A 13 -18.49 17.94 -34.08
C VAL A 13 -17.93 18.99 -35.04
N ASP A 14 -16.99 19.81 -34.64
CA ASP A 14 -16.28 20.81 -35.45
C ASP A 14 -16.97 22.18 -35.66
N LEU A 15 -18.04 22.47 -34.96
CA LEU A 15 -18.60 23.83 -34.91
C LEU A 15 -18.61 24.29 -33.44
N ASP A 16 -18.30 25.58 -33.21
CA ASP A 16 -18.46 26.21 -31.90
C ASP A 16 -19.92 26.21 -31.40
N GLU A 17 -20.83 25.80 -32.24
CA GLU A 17 -22.24 25.65 -31.93
C GLU A 17 -22.61 24.17 -31.68
N VAL A 18 -23.14 23.88 -30.51
CA VAL A 18 -23.67 22.56 -30.16
C VAL A 18 -25.03 22.39 -30.79
N GLY A 19 -25.10 21.65 -31.87
CA GLY A 19 -26.36 21.18 -32.46
C GLY A 19 -26.86 19.95 -31.71
N LEU A 20 -28.10 19.97 -31.24
CA LEU A 20 -28.75 18.84 -30.60
C LEU A 20 -29.93 18.39 -31.44
N ALA A 21 -29.90 17.13 -31.86
CA ALA A 21 -31.06 16.46 -32.46
C ALA A 21 -31.45 15.29 -31.54
N PHE A 22 -32.72 15.16 -31.29
CA PHE A 22 -33.27 14.12 -30.45
C PHE A 22 -34.33 13.34 -31.23
N HIS A 23 -34.12 12.03 -31.37
CA HIS A 23 -35.06 11.13 -32.00
C HIS A 23 -35.87 10.37 -30.96
N LEU A 24 -37.17 10.38 -31.10
CA LEU A 24 -38.12 9.63 -30.31
C LEU A 24 -38.55 8.36 -31.03
N ALA A 25 -38.42 7.21 -30.38
CA ALA A 25 -39.04 5.98 -30.87
C ALA A 25 -40.55 6.02 -30.55
N ASP A 26 -41.39 5.87 -31.57
CA ASP A 26 -42.86 5.83 -31.46
C ASP A 26 -43.46 7.01 -30.66
N PRO A 27 -43.23 8.27 -31.08
CA PRO A 27 -43.64 9.45 -30.31
C PRO A 27 -45.16 9.67 -30.21
N GLY A 28 -45.96 9.00 -31.00
CA GLY A 28 -47.39 9.19 -31.07
C GLY A 28 -47.84 10.62 -31.44
N PRO A 29 -49.03 10.85 -31.92
CA PRO A 29 -49.49 12.16 -32.41
C PRO A 29 -49.49 13.25 -31.32
N LYS A 30 -49.87 12.90 -30.08
CA LYS A 30 -49.89 13.84 -28.95
C LYS A 30 -48.52 14.28 -28.50
N ALA A 31 -47.54 13.40 -28.53
CA ALA A 31 -46.15 13.71 -28.17
C ALA A 31 -45.51 14.66 -29.18
N LYS A 32 -45.75 14.49 -30.47
CA LYS A 32 -45.29 15.41 -31.52
C LYS A 32 -45.79 16.84 -31.30
N VAL A 33 -47.05 17.03 -30.92
CA VAL A 33 -47.61 18.35 -30.63
C VAL A 33 -46.97 19.00 -29.40
N SER A 34 -46.75 18.25 -28.37
CA SER A 34 -46.10 18.74 -27.15
C SER A 34 -44.63 19.13 -27.40
N LEU A 35 -43.91 18.34 -28.18
CA LEU A 35 -42.52 18.64 -28.55
C LEU A 35 -42.42 19.88 -29.43
N LYS A 36 -43.32 20.09 -30.38
CA LYS A 36 -43.37 21.32 -31.20
C LYS A 36 -43.47 22.61 -30.37
N LYS A 37 -44.05 22.55 -29.15
CA LYS A 37 -44.10 23.68 -28.21
C LYS A 37 -42.83 23.89 -27.43
N LEU A 38 -42.04 22.83 -27.26
CA LEU A 38 -40.85 22.82 -26.38
C LEU A 38 -39.55 23.03 -27.16
N VAL A 39 -39.53 22.77 -28.45
CA VAL A 39 -38.30 22.70 -29.26
C VAL A 39 -38.37 23.67 -30.46
N PRO A 40 -37.29 24.43 -30.74
CA PRO A 40 -37.19 25.22 -31.96
C PRO A 40 -37.34 24.36 -33.21
N LYS A 41 -37.90 24.95 -34.28
CA LYS A 41 -38.17 24.22 -35.52
C LYS A 41 -36.99 23.41 -36.06
N GLY A 42 -35.77 23.92 -35.95
CA GLY A 42 -34.55 23.27 -36.42
C GLY A 42 -34.19 21.96 -35.70
N LEU A 43 -34.71 21.72 -34.49
CA LEU A 43 -34.46 20.51 -33.71
C LEU A 43 -35.51 19.41 -33.87
N LEU A 44 -36.46 19.58 -34.74
CA LEU A 44 -37.57 18.65 -34.93
C LEU A 44 -37.39 17.71 -36.15
N TYR A 45 -36.28 17.78 -36.85
CA TYR A 45 -36.05 17.00 -38.06
C TYR A 45 -36.22 15.49 -37.88
N SER A 46 -35.82 14.98 -36.72
CA SER A 46 -35.89 13.54 -36.48
C SER A 46 -37.28 12.99 -36.18
N LEU A 47 -38.28 13.84 -35.99
CA LEU A 47 -39.63 13.37 -35.61
C LEU A 47 -40.43 12.82 -36.77
N ASP A 48 -40.11 13.25 -37.99
CA ASP A 48 -40.81 12.87 -39.21
C ASP A 48 -40.04 11.77 -39.99
N MET A 49 -38.86 11.42 -39.58
CA MET A 49 -38.06 10.35 -40.15
C MET A 49 -38.02 9.13 -39.20
N GLY A 50 -37.93 7.96 -39.76
CA GLY A 50 -37.60 6.75 -38.99
C GLY A 50 -36.18 6.83 -38.40
N LEU A 51 -35.93 6.17 -37.29
CA LEU A 51 -34.66 6.18 -36.60
C LEU A 51 -33.48 5.77 -37.50
N GLU A 52 -33.64 4.72 -38.29
CA GLU A 52 -32.62 4.23 -39.21
C GLU A 52 -32.31 5.24 -40.31
N ALA A 53 -33.34 5.87 -40.88
CA ALA A 53 -33.18 6.90 -41.92
C ALA A 53 -32.47 8.14 -41.34
N PHE A 54 -32.82 8.55 -40.10
CA PHE A 54 -32.17 9.65 -39.43
C PHE A 54 -30.70 9.33 -39.16
N LEU A 55 -30.39 8.17 -38.56
CA LEU A 55 -29.02 7.77 -38.27
C LEU A 55 -28.17 7.62 -39.52
N SER A 56 -28.70 7.03 -40.58
CA SER A 56 -27.96 6.87 -41.83
C SER A 56 -27.64 8.22 -42.50
N THR A 57 -28.56 9.18 -42.45
CA THR A 57 -28.33 10.53 -42.96
C THR A 57 -27.31 11.30 -42.15
N GLN A 58 -27.34 11.19 -40.81
CA GLN A 58 -26.42 11.91 -39.93
C GLN A 58 -25.05 11.26 -39.88
N ILE A 59 -24.93 9.92 -39.99
CA ILE A 59 -23.65 9.22 -40.09
C ILE A 59 -22.92 9.55 -41.39
N ALA A 60 -23.67 9.80 -42.49
CA ALA A 60 -23.09 10.29 -43.75
C ALA A 60 -22.49 11.69 -43.60
N ASP A 61 -23.02 12.52 -42.71
CA ASP A 61 -22.44 13.79 -42.30
C ASP A 61 -21.55 13.57 -41.07
N SER A 62 -20.24 13.42 -41.30
CA SER A 62 -19.23 13.10 -40.27
C SER A 62 -19.12 14.12 -39.13
N SER A 63 -19.86 15.22 -39.17
CA SER A 63 -19.92 16.26 -38.15
C SER A 63 -20.75 15.87 -36.90
N TRP A 64 -21.48 14.77 -36.95
CA TRP A 64 -22.37 14.36 -35.86
C TRP A 64 -21.85 13.16 -35.08
N THR A 65 -21.96 13.25 -33.75
CA THR A 65 -21.77 12.11 -32.82
C THR A 65 -23.10 11.71 -32.20
N PHE A 66 -23.33 10.41 -32.08
CA PHE A 66 -24.57 9.85 -31.54
C PHE A 66 -24.30 9.15 -30.22
N THR A 67 -25.03 9.56 -29.19
CA THR A 67 -24.96 8.92 -27.88
C THR A 67 -26.33 8.34 -27.53
N PRO A 68 -26.45 7.03 -27.34
CA PRO A 68 -27.73 6.45 -26.93
C PRO A 68 -28.07 6.89 -25.50
N VAL A 69 -29.32 7.30 -25.28
CA VAL A 69 -29.82 7.82 -24.01
C VAL A 69 -30.99 6.96 -23.54
N LYS A 70 -30.96 6.57 -22.25
CA LYS A 70 -32.10 5.87 -21.64
C LYS A 70 -33.31 6.80 -21.57
N SER A 71 -34.51 6.26 -21.82
CA SER A 71 -35.73 7.04 -21.87
C SER A 71 -36.01 7.88 -20.60
N LYS A 72 -35.57 7.38 -19.43
CA LYS A 72 -35.77 8.08 -18.15
C LYS A 72 -34.97 9.39 -18.06
N ASP A 73 -33.76 9.39 -18.58
CA ASP A 73 -32.85 10.53 -18.50
C ASP A 73 -32.97 11.46 -19.76
N ALA A 74 -33.52 10.93 -20.82
CA ALA A 74 -33.57 11.61 -22.12
C ALA A 74 -34.32 12.94 -22.08
N VAL A 75 -35.40 13.03 -21.32
CA VAL A 75 -36.19 14.26 -21.20
C VAL A 75 -35.41 15.35 -20.47
N GLU A 76 -34.73 15.00 -19.40
CA GLU A 76 -33.94 15.96 -18.64
C GLU A 76 -32.76 16.47 -19.44
N ILE A 77 -32.02 15.57 -20.09
CA ILE A 77 -30.89 15.92 -20.98
C ILE A 77 -31.36 16.80 -22.13
N PHE A 78 -32.50 16.46 -22.74
CA PHE A 78 -33.06 17.24 -23.82
C PHE A 78 -33.51 18.63 -23.40
N ILE A 79 -34.18 18.77 -22.24
CA ILE A 79 -34.58 20.06 -21.69
C ILE A 79 -33.36 20.93 -21.39
N ALA A 80 -32.34 20.37 -20.72
CA ALA A 80 -31.12 21.08 -20.40
C ALA A 80 -30.41 21.59 -21.68
N ALA A 81 -30.28 20.72 -22.68
CA ALA A 81 -29.68 21.06 -23.96
C ALA A 81 -30.45 22.13 -24.72
N ARG A 82 -31.79 22.03 -24.74
CA ARG A 82 -32.65 23.03 -25.36
C ARG A 82 -32.48 24.40 -24.68
N ASP A 83 -32.51 24.43 -23.36
CA ASP A 83 -32.45 25.68 -22.61
C ASP A 83 -31.06 26.32 -22.76
N GLY A 84 -29.99 25.50 -22.84
CA GLY A 84 -28.65 25.97 -23.20
C GLY A 84 -28.60 26.64 -24.58
N LEU A 85 -29.11 25.96 -25.64
CA LEU A 85 -29.14 26.50 -27.00
C LEU A 85 -29.97 27.78 -27.12
N LEU A 86 -31.01 27.91 -26.29
CA LEU A 86 -31.84 29.11 -26.27
C LEU A 86 -31.30 30.24 -25.39
N GLY A 87 -30.11 30.03 -24.78
CA GLY A 87 -29.55 30.97 -23.82
C GLY A 87 -30.43 31.19 -22.59
N ARG A 88 -31.27 30.20 -22.24
CA ARG A 88 -32.18 30.26 -21.09
C ARG A 88 -31.51 29.83 -19.79
N THR A 89 -30.41 29.08 -19.87
CA THR A 89 -29.59 28.70 -18.75
C THR A 89 -28.65 29.84 -18.38
N LYS A 90 -29.14 30.78 -17.53
CA LYS A 90 -28.35 31.87 -17.01
C LYS A 90 -28.29 31.76 -15.48
N GLY A 91 -27.17 32.17 -14.93
CA GLY A 91 -26.95 32.14 -13.49
C GLY A 91 -26.78 30.73 -12.93
N ARG A 92 -26.76 30.62 -11.60
CA ARG A 92 -26.56 29.35 -10.91
C ARG A 92 -27.75 28.42 -11.05
N GLY A 93 -27.46 27.13 -11.23
CA GLY A 93 -28.46 26.07 -11.19
C GLY A 93 -29.05 25.84 -9.80
N GLN A 94 -29.68 24.69 -9.60
CA GLN A 94 -30.29 24.31 -8.32
C GLN A 94 -29.25 24.34 -7.19
N GLU A 95 -29.66 24.84 -6.01
CA GLU A 95 -28.82 24.79 -4.81
C GLU A 95 -28.56 23.34 -4.39
N ILE A 96 -27.39 23.13 -3.76
CA ILE A 96 -27.01 21.82 -3.25
C ILE A 96 -27.94 21.44 -2.11
N SER A 97 -28.70 20.37 -2.28
CA SER A 97 -29.61 19.87 -1.26
C SER A 97 -28.82 19.31 -0.06
N GLU A 98 -29.45 19.33 1.12
CA GLU A 98 -28.85 18.76 2.34
C GLU A 98 -28.47 17.28 2.15
N LYS A 99 -29.28 16.50 1.45
CA LYS A 99 -29.01 15.09 1.12
C LYS A 99 -27.74 14.94 0.27
N THR A 100 -27.58 15.81 -0.73
CA THR A 100 -26.38 15.83 -1.58
C THR A 100 -25.16 16.25 -0.79
N ALA A 101 -25.29 17.30 0.04
CA ALA A 101 -24.22 17.75 0.91
C ALA A 101 -23.75 16.63 1.87
N GLN A 102 -24.69 15.97 2.55
CA GLN A 102 -24.37 14.83 3.44
C GLN A 102 -23.62 13.72 2.70
N LYS A 103 -24.04 13.37 1.47
CA LYS A 103 -23.33 12.37 0.66
C LYS A 103 -21.92 12.82 0.33
N VAL A 104 -21.68 14.07 -0.05
CA VAL A 104 -20.34 14.59 -0.35
C VAL A 104 -19.46 14.59 0.91
N TRP A 105 -19.99 15.01 2.06
CA TRP A 105 -19.27 14.96 3.34
C TRP A 105 -18.89 13.53 3.73
N ALA A 106 -19.79 12.56 3.53
CA ALA A 106 -19.51 11.14 3.78
C ALA A 106 -18.46 10.58 2.81
N ASP A 107 -18.59 10.87 1.51
CA ASP A 107 -17.62 10.45 0.50
C ASP A 107 -16.21 11.04 0.75
N ALA A 108 -16.13 12.22 1.36
CA ALA A 108 -14.91 12.91 1.69
C ALA A 108 -14.28 12.49 3.03
N GLY A 109 -15.02 11.78 3.89
CA GLY A 109 -14.59 11.51 5.26
C GLY A 109 -14.35 12.81 6.07
N ALA A 110 -15.12 13.87 5.78
CA ALA A 110 -14.96 15.21 6.34
C ALA A 110 -13.58 15.87 6.09
N ARG A 111 -12.87 15.43 5.05
CA ARG A 111 -11.53 15.93 4.68
C ARG A 111 -11.55 16.65 3.34
N CYS A 112 -10.62 17.59 3.15
CA CYS A 112 -10.42 18.25 1.86
C CYS A 112 -10.02 17.22 0.79
N MET A 113 -10.78 17.16 -0.33
CA MET A 113 -10.57 16.22 -1.41
C MET A 113 -9.46 16.63 -2.39
N PHE A 114 -8.81 17.77 -2.16
CA PHE A 114 -7.67 18.17 -2.99
C PHE A 114 -6.49 17.26 -2.72
N GLU A 115 -5.83 16.82 -3.78
CA GLU A 115 -4.69 15.88 -3.70
C GLU A 115 -3.59 16.39 -2.76
N GLY A 116 -3.18 15.55 -1.81
CA GLY A 116 -2.13 15.87 -0.84
C GLY A 116 -2.57 16.76 0.33
N CYS A 117 -3.83 17.26 0.37
CA CYS A 117 -4.29 18.14 1.44
C CYS A 117 -4.83 17.37 2.66
N ALA A 118 -5.94 16.65 2.49
CA ALA A 118 -6.66 15.89 3.54
C ALA A 118 -6.94 16.68 4.86
N HIS A 119 -7.00 18.04 4.79
CA HIS A 119 -7.29 18.88 5.95
C HIS A 119 -8.65 18.54 6.55
N ASP A 120 -8.73 18.43 7.89
CA ASP A 120 -9.98 18.16 8.61
C ASP A 120 -10.90 19.38 8.54
N LEU A 121 -12.11 19.17 8.04
CA LEU A 121 -13.10 20.22 7.85
C LEU A 121 -14.29 20.10 8.81
N SER A 122 -14.24 19.14 9.73
CA SER A 122 -15.25 18.93 10.75
C SER A 122 -15.01 19.74 12.03
N GLU A 123 -13.81 20.32 12.18
CA GLU A 123 -13.41 21.06 13.37
C GLU A 123 -12.70 22.37 13.01
N ILE A 124 -12.87 23.38 13.85
CA ILE A 124 -12.02 24.58 13.81
C ILE A 124 -10.79 24.29 14.67
N ALA A 125 -9.64 24.09 14.02
CA ALA A 125 -8.38 23.65 14.65
C ALA A 125 -7.93 24.53 15.85
N LEU A 126 -8.24 25.82 15.84
CA LEU A 126 -7.87 26.76 16.92
C LEU A 126 -8.67 26.59 18.21
N TRP A 127 -9.89 26.05 18.13
CA TRP A 127 -10.80 26.02 19.27
C TRP A 127 -11.41 24.65 19.57
N THR A 128 -11.01 23.63 18.81
CA THR A 128 -11.55 22.27 18.91
C THR A 128 -13.09 22.22 18.93
N GLN A 129 -13.74 23.22 18.31
CA GLN A 129 -15.19 23.27 18.19
C GLN A 129 -15.63 22.56 16.90
N ALA A 130 -16.58 21.66 17.04
CA ALA A 130 -17.21 21.04 15.88
C ALA A 130 -17.87 22.12 15.01
N ALA A 131 -17.38 22.28 13.79
CA ALA A 131 -17.92 23.21 12.80
C ALA A 131 -17.74 22.64 11.40
N ARG A 132 -18.69 22.93 10.50
CA ARG A 132 -18.54 22.59 9.08
C ARG A 132 -17.88 23.77 8.37
N VAL A 133 -16.54 23.72 8.25
CA VAL A 133 -15.75 24.80 7.63
C VAL A 133 -15.36 24.48 6.17
N GLY A 134 -15.91 23.42 5.59
CA GLY A 134 -15.64 23.01 4.22
C GLY A 134 -16.56 23.68 3.19
N TYR A 135 -16.01 23.91 2.01
CA TYR A 135 -16.74 24.37 0.85
C TYR A 135 -17.17 23.18 -0.02
N LEU A 136 -18.43 23.22 -0.50
CA LEU A 136 -18.95 22.32 -1.50
C LEU A 136 -18.66 22.88 -2.89
N ALA A 137 -17.50 22.55 -3.44
CA ALA A 137 -17.00 23.08 -4.70
C ALA A 137 -17.51 22.25 -5.88
N HIS A 138 -18.10 22.91 -6.86
CA HIS A 138 -18.54 22.24 -8.10
C HIS A 138 -17.35 21.94 -9.01
N ILE A 139 -17.29 20.75 -9.57
CA ILE A 139 -16.31 20.36 -10.60
C ILE A 139 -16.67 21.08 -11.92
N VAL A 140 -17.86 20.86 -12.44
CA VAL A 140 -18.47 21.70 -13.47
C VAL A 140 -19.33 22.74 -12.75
N ALA A 141 -19.01 24.01 -12.88
CA ALA A 141 -19.71 25.09 -12.17
C ALA A 141 -21.23 25.00 -12.35
N SER A 142 -21.97 25.37 -11.32
CA SER A 142 -23.44 25.43 -11.40
C SER A 142 -23.95 26.58 -12.27
N ASP A 143 -23.09 27.56 -12.55
CA ASP A 143 -23.32 28.63 -13.51
C ASP A 143 -22.61 28.29 -14.84
N PRO A 144 -23.31 28.34 -15.98
CA PRO A 144 -22.67 28.09 -17.27
C PRO A 144 -21.50 29.02 -17.61
N GLU A 145 -21.45 30.21 -17.02
CA GLU A 145 -20.39 31.19 -17.23
C GLU A 145 -19.27 31.07 -16.14
N GLY A 146 -19.46 30.19 -15.18
CA GLY A 146 -18.49 29.95 -14.11
C GLY A 146 -17.31 29.08 -14.54
N PRO A 147 -16.32 28.85 -13.66
CA PRO A 147 -15.18 27.99 -13.95
C PRO A 147 -15.61 26.59 -14.39
N ARG A 148 -15.10 26.13 -15.52
CA ARG A 148 -15.48 24.82 -16.14
C ARG A 148 -16.99 24.70 -16.41
N GLY A 149 -17.69 25.84 -16.52
CA GLY A 149 -19.12 25.88 -16.80
C GLY A 149 -19.46 25.35 -18.17
N SER A 150 -20.67 24.83 -18.32
CA SER A 150 -21.22 24.27 -19.56
C SER A 150 -22.68 24.61 -19.68
N GLN A 151 -23.07 25.06 -20.86
CA GLN A 151 -24.49 25.37 -21.16
C GLN A 151 -25.41 24.15 -21.03
N VAL A 152 -24.85 22.94 -21.17
CA VAL A 152 -25.60 21.68 -21.09
C VAL A 152 -25.59 21.10 -19.69
N ASP A 153 -24.43 21.17 -19.02
CA ASP A 153 -24.19 20.38 -17.82
C ASP A 153 -24.31 21.18 -16.52
N SER A 154 -24.06 22.49 -16.54
CA SER A 154 -24.03 23.29 -15.32
C SER A 154 -25.28 23.15 -14.46
N HIS A 155 -26.45 23.37 -15.02
CA HIS A 155 -27.71 23.25 -14.27
C HIS A 155 -28.07 21.78 -13.97
N ARG A 156 -27.77 20.88 -14.90
CA ARG A 156 -28.04 19.43 -14.76
C ARG A 156 -27.23 18.83 -13.62
N LEU A 157 -25.98 19.24 -13.48
CA LEU A 157 -25.03 18.70 -12.50
C LEU A 157 -25.00 19.50 -11.19
N ALA A 158 -25.70 20.61 -11.07
CA ALA A 158 -25.63 21.52 -9.94
C ALA A 158 -25.90 20.85 -8.57
N ASN A 159 -26.78 19.85 -8.52
CA ASN A 159 -27.12 19.10 -7.31
C ASN A 159 -26.74 17.60 -7.39
N VAL A 160 -25.75 17.27 -8.21
CA VAL A 160 -25.26 15.89 -8.34
C VAL A 160 -24.00 15.70 -7.50
N ALA A 161 -24.04 14.79 -6.54
CA ALA A 161 -22.93 14.60 -5.58
C ALA A 161 -21.60 14.30 -6.28
N GLU A 162 -21.63 13.59 -7.39
CA GLU A 162 -20.45 13.23 -8.19
C GLU A 162 -19.76 14.45 -8.82
N ASN A 163 -20.49 15.56 -8.99
CA ASN A 163 -19.98 16.83 -9.50
C ASN A 163 -19.51 17.79 -8.38
N ILE A 164 -19.49 17.35 -7.14
CA ILE A 164 -19.21 18.24 -5.99
C ILE A 164 -18.06 17.62 -5.19
N MET A 165 -17.07 18.46 -4.83
CA MET A 165 -15.96 18.13 -3.94
C MET A 165 -16.08 18.89 -2.64
N LEU A 166 -15.71 18.27 -1.53
CA LEU A 166 -15.51 18.96 -0.25
C LEU A 166 -14.08 19.52 -0.24
N MET A 167 -13.95 20.82 -0.02
CA MET A 167 -12.66 21.50 -0.07
C MET A 167 -12.47 22.50 1.09
N CYS A 168 -11.24 22.73 1.50
CA CYS A 168 -10.88 23.86 2.33
C CYS A 168 -10.92 25.18 1.55
N ASP A 169 -10.94 26.31 2.23
CA ASP A 169 -11.02 27.63 1.60
C ASP A 169 -9.89 27.88 0.60
N GLU A 170 -8.66 27.55 0.97
CA GLU A 170 -7.48 27.72 0.13
C GLU A 170 -7.61 26.99 -1.22
N HIS A 171 -7.94 25.71 -1.18
CA HIS A 171 -8.04 24.90 -2.40
C HIS A 171 -9.31 25.20 -3.21
N HIS A 172 -10.41 25.58 -2.56
CA HIS A 172 -11.58 26.08 -3.27
C HIS A 172 -11.26 27.33 -4.08
N ARG A 173 -10.56 28.32 -3.47
CA ARG A 173 -10.11 29.51 -4.22
C ARG A 173 -9.08 29.21 -5.28
N LEU A 174 -8.20 28.26 -5.03
CA LEU A 174 -7.19 27.85 -6.00
C LEU A 174 -7.85 27.37 -7.31
N ILE A 175 -8.82 26.47 -7.23
CA ILE A 175 -9.45 25.88 -8.41
C ILE A 175 -10.44 26.80 -9.12
N ASP A 176 -11.04 27.74 -8.41
CA ASP A 176 -12.11 28.57 -8.97
C ASP A 176 -11.65 30.01 -9.31
N SER A 177 -10.62 30.51 -8.64
CA SER A 177 -10.23 31.93 -8.77
C SER A 177 -8.78 32.11 -9.22
N PHE A 178 -7.82 31.39 -8.61
CA PHE A 178 -6.40 31.66 -8.86
C PHE A 178 -5.86 30.92 -10.07
N ALA A 179 -6.30 29.67 -10.30
CA ALA A 179 -5.71 28.82 -11.33
C ALA A 179 -6.76 27.94 -12.04
N PRO A 180 -7.98 28.43 -12.39
CA PRO A 180 -9.03 27.59 -12.95
C PRO A 180 -8.63 26.89 -14.27
N GLN A 181 -7.70 27.49 -15.02
CA GLN A 181 -7.21 26.94 -16.28
C GLN A 181 -6.36 25.67 -16.12
N TYR A 182 -5.77 25.45 -14.94
CA TYR A 182 -4.96 24.25 -14.68
C TYR A 182 -5.77 23.08 -14.09
N TYR A 183 -6.92 23.38 -13.49
CA TYR A 183 -7.78 22.38 -12.86
C TYR A 183 -9.00 22.10 -13.71
N THR A 184 -8.81 21.27 -14.73
CA THR A 184 -9.93 20.85 -15.61
C THR A 184 -10.91 19.96 -14.87
N ALA A 185 -12.11 19.77 -15.45
CA ALA A 185 -13.12 18.88 -14.87
C ALA A 185 -12.62 17.43 -14.75
N GLU A 186 -11.78 16.99 -15.70
CA GLU A 186 -11.18 15.65 -15.70
C GLU A 186 -10.24 15.47 -14.49
N ILE A 187 -9.34 16.44 -14.25
CA ILE A 187 -8.39 16.42 -13.15
C ILE A 187 -9.14 16.40 -11.81
N LEU A 188 -10.12 17.27 -11.63
CA LEU A 188 -10.91 17.34 -10.41
C LEU A 188 -11.76 16.08 -10.19
N ASN A 189 -12.30 15.49 -11.24
CA ASN A 189 -13.00 14.21 -11.15
C ASN A 189 -12.07 13.07 -10.72
N GLU A 190 -10.83 13.07 -11.19
CA GLU A 190 -9.83 12.08 -10.78
C GLU A 190 -9.45 12.25 -9.31
N MET A 191 -9.14 13.48 -8.86
CA MET A 191 -8.88 13.78 -7.45
C MET A 191 -10.04 13.32 -6.56
N ARG A 192 -11.29 13.63 -6.95
CA ARG A 192 -12.48 13.23 -6.21
C ARG A 192 -12.63 11.71 -6.12
N ARG A 193 -12.42 11.00 -7.22
CA ARG A 193 -12.51 9.53 -7.26
C ARG A 193 -11.44 8.90 -6.38
N SER A 194 -10.19 9.32 -6.57
CA SER A 194 -9.05 8.83 -5.80
C SER A 194 -9.26 9.03 -4.30
N HIS A 195 -9.63 10.24 -3.88
CA HIS A 195 -9.89 10.54 -2.47
C HIS A 195 -11.02 9.66 -1.89
N ARG A 196 -12.15 9.57 -2.59
CA ARG A 196 -13.29 8.75 -2.15
C ARG A 196 -12.89 7.28 -2.00
N ASP A 197 -12.11 6.76 -2.93
CA ASP A 197 -11.70 5.35 -2.91
C ASP A 197 -10.72 5.07 -1.76
N ILE A 198 -9.84 6.02 -1.44
CA ILE A 198 -8.99 5.98 -0.24
C ILE A 198 -9.86 5.98 1.03
N VAL A 199 -10.79 6.93 1.16
CA VAL A 199 -11.70 7.00 2.33
C VAL A 199 -12.48 5.70 2.50
N ARG A 200 -13.02 5.13 1.43
CA ARG A 200 -13.72 3.85 1.48
C ARG A 200 -12.83 2.73 1.98
N ASN A 201 -11.61 2.61 1.44
CA ASN A 201 -10.68 1.58 1.86
C ASN A 201 -10.39 1.64 3.36
N TYR A 202 -10.19 2.85 3.91
CA TYR A 202 -9.98 3.02 5.34
C TYR A 202 -11.23 2.74 6.16
N LEU A 203 -12.41 3.13 5.70
CA LEU A 203 -13.67 2.82 6.40
C LEU A 203 -14.01 1.33 6.35
N ASP A 204 -13.76 0.67 5.21
CA ASP A 204 -13.94 -0.78 5.07
C ASP A 204 -13.01 -1.55 6.02
N SER A 205 -11.86 -0.96 6.37
CA SER A 205 -10.93 -1.55 7.34
C SER A 205 -11.50 -1.68 8.75
N LEU A 206 -12.58 -0.98 9.08
CA LEU A 206 -13.28 -1.15 10.36
C LEU A 206 -13.83 -2.58 10.54
N ALA A 207 -14.13 -3.27 9.45
CA ALA A 207 -14.58 -4.65 9.44
C ALA A 207 -13.43 -5.67 9.33
N PHE A 208 -12.19 -5.23 9.14
CA PHE A 208 -11.06 -6.13 8.99
C PHE A 208 -10.64 -6.75 10.31
N GLN A 209 -10.06 -7.95 10.22
CA GLN A 209 -9.49 -8.62 11.38
C GLN A 209 -8.37 -7.77 11.97
N ARG A 210 -8.39 -7.59 13.31
CA ARG A 210 -7.41 -6.83 14.03
C ARG A 210 -6.05 -7.52 14.02
N THR A 211 -4.99 -6.72 13.93
CA THR A 211 -3.60 -7.16 14.02
C THR A 211 -2.78 -6.17 14.84
N LYS A 212 -1.88 -6.69 15.65
CA LYS A 212 -0.98 -5.90 16.47
C LYS A 212 0.30 -5.61 15.69
N ALA A 213 0.66 -4.35 15.55
CA ALA A 213 1.89 -3.94 14.91
C ALA A 213 3.08 -4.10 15.90
N VAL A 214 4.12 -4.77 15.43
CA VAL A 214 5.35 -5.00 16.19
C VAL A 214 6.54 -4.52 15.35
N THR A 215 7.32 -3.61 15.88
CA THR A 215 8.53 -3.12 15.22
C THR A 215 9.78 -3.66 15.92
N LEU A 216 10.73 -4.13 15.13
CA LEU A 216 12.08 -4.50 15.56
C LEU A 216 13.03 -3.54 14.87
N HIS A 217 13.56 -2.53 15.59
CA HIS A 217 14.37 -1.52 14.92
C HIS A 217 15.56 -1.04 15.72
N ALA A 218 16.63 -0.72 14.99
CA ALA A 218 17.81 -0.05 15.48
C ALA A 218 18.29 1.01 14.48
N ASN A 219 19.12 1.93 14.95
CA ASN A 219 19.86 2.81 14.06
C ASN A 219 20.90 1.98 13.30
N LEU A 220 20.73 1.89 11.99
CA LEU A 220 21.60 1.15 11.10
C LEU A 220 22.58 2.12 10.42
N ALA A 221 23.88 1.79 10.45
CA ALA A 221 24.92 2.59 9.78
C ALA A 221 24.86 4.09 10.14
N ASN A 222 24.61 4.41 11.40
CA ASN A 222 24.45 5.76 11.92
C ASN A 222 23.27 6.57 11.34
N VAL A 223 22.34 5.90 10.67
CA VAL A 223 21.11 6.51 10.17
C VAL A 223 19.98 6.18 11.14
N PRO A 224 19.33 7.18 11.75
CA PRO A 224 18.16 6.95 12.58
C PRO A 224 17.05 6.29 11.78
N THR A 225 16.46 5.27 12.34
CA THR A 225 15.30 4.60 11.76
C THR A 225 14.06 5.07 12.49
N TYR A 226 13.15 5.70 11.77
CA TYR A 226 11.87 6.16 12.31
C TYR A 226 10.73 5.34 11.70
N PHE A 227 9.76 5.03 12.54
CA PHE A 227 8.50 4.43 12.13
C PHE A 227 7.40 5.45 12.40
N HIS A 228 6.66 5.80 11.38
CA HIS A 228 5.43 6.58 11.52
C HIS A 228 4.24 5.64 11.55
N ASP A 229 3.35 5.83 12.52
CA ASP A 229 2.15 4.99 12.67
C ASP A 229 1.32 4.98 11.39
N SER A 230 1.28 6.08 10.66
CA SER A 230 0.58 6.18 9.37
C SER A 230 1.13 5.21 8.31
N GLU A 231 2.45 5.01 8.24
CA GLU A 231 3.08 4.08 7.30
C GLU A 231 2.76 2.62 7.65
N LEU A 232 2.71 2.31 8.95
CA LEU A 232 2.34 0.99 9.44
C LEU A 232 0.86 0.70 9.18
N ILE A 233 -0.02 1.69 9.44
CA ILE A 233 -1.46 1.59 9.17
C ILE A 233 -1.68 1.33 7.68
N GLU A 234 -1.04 2.11 6.80
CA GLU A 234 -1.15 1.95 5.35
C GLU A 234 -0.76 0.53 4.92
N ALA A 235 0.39 0.04 5.39
CA ALA A 235 0.88 -1.30 5.06
C ALA A 235 -0.09 -2.40 5.52
N ILE A 236 -0.61 -2.29 6.75
CA ILE A 236 -1.53 -3.27 7.33
C ILE A 236 -2.88 -3.26 6.61
N VAL A 237 -3.45 -2.08 6.34
CA VAL A 237 -4.74 -1.94 5.64
C VAL A 237 -4.65 -2.49 4.22
N ALA A 238 -3.52 -2.31 3.53
CA ALA A 238 -3.29 -2.87 2.20
C ALA A 238 -3.36 -4.41 2.18
N THR A 239 -3.12 -5.08 3.31
CA THR A 239 -3.26 -6.55 3.46
C THR A 239 -4.64 -6.98 3.98
N ARG A 240 -5.64 -6.10 3.96
CA ARG A 240 -6.99 -6.31 4.48
C ARG A 240 -7.03 -6.68 5.97
N ARG A 241 -6.19 -6.03 6.75
CA ARG A 241 -6.20 -6.09 8.22
C ARG A 241 -6.31 -4.68 8.79
N ALA A 242 -6.74 -4.56 10.04
CA ALA A 242 -6.82 -3.30 10.74
C ALA A 242 -5.85 -3.30 11.93
N MET A 243 -5.06 -2.24 12.07
CA MET A 243 -4.13 -2.11 13.18
C MET A 243 -4.88 -1.94 14.50
N GLU A 244 -4.46 -2.64 15.55
CA GLU A 244 -4.86 -2.35 16.92
C GLU A 244 -4.23 -1.03 17.38
N PRO A 245 -4.89 -0.27 18.28
CA PRO A 245 -4.29 0.93 18.84
C PRO A 245 -2.97 0.61 19.56
N GLY A 246 -1.96 1.38 19.25
CA GLY A 246 -0.62 1.23 19.81
C GLY A 246 0.28 0.31 19.01
N VAL A 247 1.57 0.64 19.00
CA VAL A 247 2.64 -0.14 18.36
C VAL A 247 3.55 -0.68 19.44
N VAL A 248 3.89 -1.96 19.37
CA VAL A 248 4.85 -2.57 20.28
C VAL A 248 6.24 -2.47 19.69
N HIS A 249 7.15 -1.80 20.38
CA HIS A 249 8.54 -1.68 19.98
C HIS A 249 9.41 -2.61 20.81
N TYR A 250 9.90 -3.67 20.18
CA TYR A 250 10.84 -4.58 20.83
C TYR A 250 12.29 -4.28 20.43
N VAL A 251 13.19 -4.46 21.40
CA VAL A 251 14.65 -4.35 21.20
C VAL A 251 15.06 -3.03 20.53
N ARG A 252 14.34 -1.95 20.83
CA ARG A 252 14.66 -0.63 20.32
C ARG A 252 15.98 -0.15 20.88
N ARG A 253 16.99 -0.01 20.03
CA ARG A 253 18.25 0.57 20.41
C ARG A 253 18.18 2.10 20.34
N LYS A 254 18.46 2.75 21.46
CA LYS A 254 18.45 4.23 21.57
C LYS A 254 19.75 4.89 21.12
N SER A 255 20.87 4.14 21.09
CA SER A 255 22.17 4.67 20.68
C SER A 255 22.16 5.09 19.23
N GLN A 256 22.68 6.28 18.94
CA GLN A 256 22.84 6.80 17.59
C GLN A 256 24.14 6.33 16.92
N ARG A 257 25.07 5.71 17.69
CA ARG A 257 26.35 5.25 17.16
C ARG A 257 26.26 3.77 16.80
N ASP A 258 26.83 3.44 15.66
CA ASP A 258 27.07 2.06 15.25
C ASP A 258 28.48 1.65 15.71
N ASP A 259 28.56 1.08 16.91
CA ASP A 259 29.81 0.66 17.54
C ASP A 259 30.13 -0.83 17.28
N ARG A 260 29.50 -1.47 16.29
CA ARG A 260 29.67 -2.90 15.96
C ARG A 260 31.10 -3.29 15.59
N HIS A 261 31.95 -2.32 15.29
CA HIS A 261 33.37 -2.56 15.07
C HIS A 261 34.14 -2.85 16.36
N LEU A 262 33.56 -2.57 17.53
CA LEU A 262 34.19 -2.85 18.82
C LEU A 262 34.01 -4.34 19.17
N PRO A 263 35.09 -5.03 19.60
CA PRO A 263 35.03 -6.47 19.91
C PRO A 263 34.01 -6.84 20.99
N GLU A 264 33.81 -5.94 21.97
CA GLU A 264 32.86 -6.12 23.08
C GLU A 264 31.41 -5.81 22.75
N PHE A 265 31.12 -5.32 21.54
CA PHE A 265 29.82 -4.78 21.19
C PHE A 265 28.66 -5.75 21.47
N TRP A 266 28.72 -6.98 20.99
CA TRP A 266 27.64 -7.94 21.17
C TRP A 266 27.47 -8.44 22.60
N TYR A 267 28.57 -8.52 23.35
CA TYR A 267 28.53 -8.80 24.76
C TYR A 267 27.81 -7.69 25.55
N GLN A 268 28.15 -6.43 25.29
CA GLN A 268 27.49 -5.29 25.92
C GLN A 268 26.05 -5.16 25.45
N TYR A 269 25.80 -5.39 24.16
CA TYR A 269 24.47 -5.36 23.56
C TYR A 269 23.49 -6.29 24.29
N LEU A 270 23.85 -7.53 24.54
CA LEU A 270 23.00 -8.45 25.29
C LEU A 270 22.73 -7.98 26.71
N ARG A 271 23.74 -7.43 27.39
CA ARG A 271 23.57 -6.88 28.73
C ARG A 271 22.64 -5.68 28.77
N GLU A 272 22.78 -4.77 27.85
CA GLU A 272 21.93 -3.57 27.76
C GLU A 272 20.48 -3.91 27.43
N HIS A 273 20.27 -4.93 26.61
CA HIS A 273 18.96 -5.31 26.11
C HIS A 273 18.36 -6.55 26.79
N GLU A 274 18.99 -7.07 27.85
CA GLU A 274 18.50 -8.24 28.57
C GLU A 274 17.02 -8.12 28.93
N HIS A 275 16.61 -6.98 29.50
CA HIS A 275 15.23 -6.73 29.87
C HIS A 275 14.27 -6.84 28.68
N HIS A 276 14.58 -6.17 27.57
CA HIS A 276 13.75 -6.21 26.37
C HIS A 276 13.68 -7.60 25.72
N ILE A 277 14.79 -8.36 25.77
CA ILE A 277 14.81 -9.74 25.27
C ILE A 277 13.97 -10.63 26.16
N ARG A 278 14.02 -10.46 27.47
CA ARG A 278 13.15 -11.19 28.41
C ARG A 278 11.68 -10.83 28.25
N GLU A 279 11.36 -9.55 28.00
CA GLU A 279 9.99 -9.13 27.65
C GLU A 279 9.51 -9.79 26.37
N LEU A 280 10.35 -9.84 25.33
CA LEU A 280 10.06 -10.53 24.09
C LEU A 280 9.76 -12.01 24.35
N VAL A 281 10.63 -12.70 25.07
CA VAL A 281 10.48 -14.12 25.44
C VAL A 281 9.20 -14.35 26.24
N THR A 282 8.95 -13.55 27.28
CA THR A 282 7.76 -13.68 28.11
C THR A 282 6.48 -13.40 27.31
N GLY A 283 6.49 -12.39 26.45
CA GLY A 283 5.35 -12.02 25.63
C GLY A 283 4.93 -13.11 24.64
N PHE A 284 5.87 -13.91 24.15
CA PHE A 284 5.60 -14.96 23.16
C PHE A 284 5.54 -16.39 23.74
N ASN A 285 6.17 -16.65 24.87
CA ASN A 285 6.16 -17.98 25.51
C ASN A 285 5.05 -18.15 26.56
N SER A 286 4.45 -17.07 27.07
CA SER A 286 3.41 -17.17 28.08
C SER A 286 2.06 -17.57 27.46
N SER A 287 1.43 -18.60 28.02
CA SER A 287 0.11 -19.09 27.64
C SER A 287 -1.03 -18.06 27.80
N ASN A 288 -0.75 -16.93 28.42
CA ASN A 288 -1.72 -15.84 28.70
C ASN A 288 -1.53 -14.62 27.80
N GLY A 289 -0.62 -14.67 26.83
CA GLY A 289 -0.27 -13.51 26.01
C GLY A 289 -0.74 -13.63 24.56
N LEU A 290 0.09 -13.17 23.68
CA LEU A 290 -0.10 -12.96 22.26
C LEU A 290 -0.41 -14.22 21.42
N SER A 291 -0.49 -15.41 22.00
CA SER A 291 -0.56 -16.71 21.29
C SER A 291 -1.78 -16.90 20.37
N THR A 292 -2.77 -16.04 20.45
CA THR A 292 -3.97 -16.08 19.57
C THR A 292 -4.09 -14.82 18.71
N GLU A 293 -3.19 -13.84 18.87
CA GLU A 293 -3.26 -12.57 18.19
C GLU A 293 -2.61 -12.65 16.79
N ASN A 294 -3.19 -11.91 15.85
CA ASN A 294 -2.54 -11.68 14.57
C ASN A 294 -1.46 -10.61 14.75
N LEU A 295 -0.29 -10.86 14.21
CA LEU A 295 0.84 -9.95 14.30
C LEU A 295 1.27 -9.44 12.93
N ALA A 296 1.64 -8.18 12.88
CA ALA A 296 2.28 -7.53 11.74
C ALA A 296 3.68 -7.10 12.18
N ILE A 297 4.70 -7.75 11.63
CA ILE A 297 6.10 -7.54 12.02
C ILE A 297 6.79 -6.65 11.00
N PHE A 298 7.42 -5.60 11.50
CA PHE A 298 8.18 -4.62 10.72
C PHE A 298 9.67 -4.70 11.13
N PRO A 299 10.44 -5.61 10.52
CA PRO A 299 11.81 -5.88 10.93
C PRO A 299 12.79 -4.92 10.23
N LEU A 300 13.54 -4.16 11.01
CA LEU A 300 14.61 -3.29 10.53
C LEU A 300 15.71 -3.16 11.61
N HIS A 301 16.45 -4.22 11.80
CA HIS A 301 17.44 -4.33 12.87
C HIS A 301 18.73 -5.01 12.38
N HIS A 302 19.73 -5.13 13.25
CA HIS A 302 20.93 -5.93 13.01
C HIS A 302 20.58 -7.41 12.82
N ILE A 303 21.30 -8.07 11.92
CA ILE A 303 21.04 -9.45 11.51
C ILE A 303 20.93 -10.42 12.71
N PRO A 304 21.86 -10.46 13.68
CA PRO A 304 21.77 -11.39 14.80
C PRO A 304 20.51 -11.18 15.65
N THR A 305 20.09 -9.94 15.85
CA THR A 305 18.86 -9.62 16.59
C THR A 305 17.60 -10.05 15.83
N LEU A 306 17.59 -9.94 14.50
CA LEU A 306 16.44 -10.40 13.70
C LEU A 306 16.30 -11.93 13.74
N VAL A 307 17.43 -12.67 13.68
CA VAL A 307 17.41 -14.12 13.85
C VAL A 307 16.88 -14.50 15.23
N LEU A 308 17.38 -13.84 16.29
CA LEU A 308 16.93 -14.06 17.67
C LEU A 308 15.42 -13.78 17.83
N ALA A 309 14.94 -12.65 17.34
CA ALA A 309 13.53 -12.27 17.42
C ALA A 309 12.64 -13.26 16.67
N GLY A 310 13.03 -13.64 15.46
CA GLY A 310 12.33 -14.68 14.68
C GLY A 310 12.27 -15.99 15.45
N ARG A 311 13.39 -16.43 16.04
CA ARG A 311 13.48 -17.66 16.86
C ARG A 311 12.55 -17.62 18.09
N VAL A 312 12.43 -16.48 18.76
CA VAL A 312 11.56 -16.34 19.93
C VAL A 312 10.08 -16.33 19.52
N MET A 313 9.74 -15.59 18.47
CA MET A 313 8.35 -15.49 17.99
C MET A 313 7.86 -16.77 17.33
N GLY A 314 8.73 -17.50 16.62
CA GLY A 314 8.41 -18.77 15.98
C GLY A 314 7.35 -18.66 14.88
N GLU A 315 6.83 -19.82 14.46
CA GLU A 315 5.82 -19.94 13.38
C GLU A 315 4.41 -20.28 13.89
N ALA A 316 4.23 -20.46 15.19
CA ALA A 316 2.96 -20.93 15.76
C ALA A 316 1.83 -19.91 15.71
N GLN A 317 2.11 -18.67 15.32
CA GLN A 317 1.16 -17.57 15.31
C GLN A 317 0.88 -17.09 13.88
N ALA A 318 -0.27 -16.44 13.69
CA ALA A 318 -0.60 -15.77 12.42
C ALA A 318 0.21 -14.48 12.26
N ILE A 319 1.45 -14.63 11.83
CA ILE A 319 2.42 -13.53 11.66
C ILE A 319 2.49 -13.12 10.19
N GLN A 320 2.25 -11.83 9.91
CA GLN A 320 2.61 -11.20 8.65
C GLN A 320 3.93 -10.47 8.82
N VAL A 321 4.89 -10.76 7.96
CA VAL A 321 6.20 -10.08 7.97
C VAL A 321 6.24 -9.11 6.80
N PHE A 322 6.61 -7.85 7.07
CA PHE A 322 6.72 -6.80 6.07
C PHE A 322 8.18 -6.55 5.69
N GLN A 323 8.39 -6.11 4.46
CA GLN A 323 9.69 -5.67 3.98
C GLN A 323 9.65 -4.18 3.65
N TYR A 324 10.61 -3.41 4.19
CA TYR A 324 10.74 -2.00 3.82
C TYR A 324 11.27 -1.86 2.39
N ASP A 325 10.48 -1.23 1.54
CA ASP A 325 10.90 -0.88 0.18
C ASP A 325 11.70 0.43 0.22
N ARG A 326 13.01 0.33 0.00
CA ARG A 326 13.93 1.47 0.06
C ARG A 326 13.75 2.44 -1.12
N VAL A 327 13.22 1.98 -2.24
CA VAL A 327 13.01 2.80 -3.44
C VAL A 327 11.74 3.63 -3.29
N ARG A 328 10.63 2.98 -2.94
CA ARG A 328 9.34 3.64 -2.71
C ARG A 328 9.24 4.28 -1.32
N LYS A 329 10.18 3.98 -0.41
CA LYS A 329 10.22 4.47 0.97
C LYS A 329 8.94 4.15 1.76
N THR A 330 8.45 2.95 1.65
CA THR A 330 7.21 2.49 2.31
C THR A 330 7.32 1.04 2.79
N TRP A 331 6.49 0.69 3.76
CA TRP A 331 6.27 -0.68 4.20
C TRP A 331 5.14 -1.39 3.43
N ALA A 332 4.30 -0.64 2.72
CA ALA A 332 3.22 -1.21 1.96
C ALA A 332 3.75 -2.02 0.76
N TRP A 333 3.30 -3.25 0.64
CA TRP A 333 3.58 -4.07 -0.54
C TRP A 333 3.08 -3.38 -1.80
N ASP A 334 3.80 -3.54 -2.90
CA ASP A 334 3.33 -3.05 -4.18
C ASP A 334 2.20 -3.93 -4.70
N SER A 335 1.00 -3.37 -4.78
CA SER A 335 -0.17 -4.10 -5.30
C SER A 335 -0.05 -4.52 -6.77
N LYS A 336 0.95 -3.98 -7.49
CA LYS A 336 1.25 -4.32 -8.88
C LYS A 336 2.43 -5.27 -9.01
N ALA A 337 3.15 -5.56 -7.92
CA ALA A 337 4.25 -6.53 -7.95
C ALA A 337 3.69 -7.93 -8.19
N ASN A 338 4.34 -8.65 -9.08
CA ASN A 338 4.11 -10.07 -9.24
C ASN A 338 5.21 -10.85 -8.52
N ALA A 339 4.86 -11.99 -7.96
CA ALA A 339 5.84 -12.89 -7.37
C ALA A 339 6.89 -13.31 -8.40
N HIS A 340 8.10 -13.46 -7.95
CA HIS A 340 9.18 -13.98 -8.80
C HIS A 340 8.83 -15.38 -9.34
N PRO A 341 9.34 -15.76 -10.52
CA PRO A 341 9.17 -17.10 -11.07
C PRO A 341 9.66 -18.19 -10.12
N ALA A 342 9.05 -19.37 -10.18
CA ALA A 342 9.50 -20.52 -9.42
C ALA A 342 10.97 -20.86 -9.76
N GLY A 343 11.79 -21.11 -8.73
CA GLY A 343 13.22 -21.36 -8.88
C GLY A 343 14.10 -20.11 -8.89
N THR A 344 13.55 -18.93 -8.67
CA THR A 344 14.33 -17.71 -8.43
C THR A 344 15.20 -17.86 -7.18
N PHE A 345 14.62 -18.37 -6.09
CA PHE A 345 15.37 -18.71 -4.88
C PHE A 345 15.87 -20.16 -4.99
N ARG A 346 17.12 -20.38 -4.58
CA ARG A 346 17.78 -21.67 -4.71
C ARG A 346 18.64 -21.97 -3.48
N VAL A 347 18.79 -23.26 -3.18
CA VAL A 347 19.81 -23.76 -2.27
C VAL A 347 20.88 -24.46 -3.09
N SER A 348 22.14 -24.29 -2.72
CA SER A 348 23.27 -25.04 -3.33
C SER A 348 23.04 -26.55 -3.18
N PRO A 349 23.73 -27.40 -3.96
CA PRO A 349 23.71 -28.83 -3.72
C PRO A 349 24.02 -29.12 -2.26
N LEU A 350 23.12 -29.86 -1.61
CA LEU A 350 23.21 -30.14 -0.18
C LEU A 350 24.29 -31.22 0.08
N PRO A 351 25.22 -31.01 1.02
CA PRO A 351 26.26 -31.97 1.34
C PRO A 351 25.66 -33.31 1.79
N PRO A 352 26.09 -34.45 1.28
CA PRO A 352 25.46 -35.75 1.57
C PRO A 352 25.91 -36.37 2.90
N THR A 353 26.95 -35.84 3.53
CA THR A 353 27.63 -36.48 4.65
C THR A 353 27.30 -35.79 5.97
N ARG A 354 27.39 -36.54 7.08
CA ARG A 354 27.37 -35.98 8.43
C ARG A 354 28.59 -35.10 8.66
N ALA A 355 28.36 -33.99 9.37
CA ALA A 355 29.41 -33.09 9.80
C ALA A 355 29.06 -32.59 11.22
N ASP A 356 30.05 -32.20 11.99
CA ASP A 356 29.82 -31.60 13.31
C ASP A 356 29.36 -30.15 13.19
N GLU A 357 29.85 -29.46 12.19
CA GLU A 357 29.53 -28.05 11.91
C GLU A 357 29.16 -27.85 10.43
N VAL A 358 28.39 -26.81 10.13
CA VAL A 358 28.05 -26.41 8.78
C VAL A 358 28.02 -24.89 8.66
N PHE A 359 28.45 -24.38 7.52
CA PHE A 359 28.33 -22.96 7.18
C PHE A 359 27.09 -22.74 6.31
N ILE A 360 26.16 -21.90 6.75
CA ILE A 360 24.98 -21.50 5.99
C ILE A 360 25.07 -20.02 5.66
N THR A 361 24.91 -19.68 4.38
CA THR A 361 24.83 -18.28 3.93
C THR A 361 23.49 -17.96 3.29
N LEU A 362 22.93 -16.79 3.64
CA LEU A 362 21.78 -16.21 2.97
C LEU A 362 22.27 -15.05 2.08
N GLU A 363 22.33 -15.28 0.76
CA GLU A 363 22.94 -14.35 -0.20
C GLU A 363 21.89 -13.80 -1.16
N LEU A 364 20.96 -12.99 -0.65
CA LEU A 364 19.88 -12.42 -1.46
C LEU A 364 20.15 -10.97 -1.87
N SER A 365 20.77 -10.17 -1.00
CA SER A 365 21.09 -8.79 -1.34
C SER A 365 22.40 -8.64 -2.11
N ALA A 366 23.34 -9.53 -1.85
CA ALA A 366 24.63 -9.65 -2.55
C ALA A 366 25.23 -11.03 -2.23
N SER A 367 26.19 -11.47 -3.04
CA SER A 367 27.01 -12.65 -2.73
C SER A 367 27.98 -12.34 -1.60
N LEU A 368 28.34 -13.38 -0.85
CA LEU A 368 29.39 -13.29 0.17
C LEU A 368 30.74 -13.02 -0.50
N ASP A 369 31.41 -11.99 -0.03
CA ASP A 369 32.81 -11.76 -0.31
C ASP A 369 33.63 -12.63 0.70
N GLU A 370 34.25 -13.70 0.19
CA GLU A 370 35.01 -14.65 1.00
C GLU A 370 36.21 -14.01 1.70
N ASP A 371 36.76 -12.95 1.13
CA ASP A 371 37.80 -12.16 1.78
C ASP A 371 37.30 -11.43 3.04
N SER A 372 35.98 -11.37 3.26
CA SER A 372 35.38 -10.84 4.49
C SER A 372 35.34 -11.85 5.65
N LEU A 373 35.68 -13.12 5.42
CA LEU A 373 35.84 -14.13 6.47
C LEU A 373 37.20 -14.00 7.16
N SER A 374 37.31 -14.55 8.38
CA SER A 374 38.63 -14.71 8.98
C SER A 374 39.45 -15.73 8.18
N PRO A 375 40.77 -15.60 8.10
CA PRO A 375 41.60 -16.55 7.36
C PRO A 375 41.47 -18.00 7.84
N GLU A 376 41.32 -18.20 9.15
CA GLU A 376 41.16 -19.49 9.78
C GLU A 376 39.82 -20.13 9.33
N PHE A 377 38.72 -19.43 9.52
CA PHE A 377 37.39 -19.93 9.14
C PHE A 377 37.26 -20.17 7.63
N ARG A 378 37.86 -19.29 6.81
CA ARG A 378 37.93 -19.50 5.37
C ARG A 378 38.70 -20.77 5.02
N GLY A 379 39.84 -21.04 5.69
CA GLY A 379 40.60 -22.25 5.47
C GLY A 379 39.82 -23.54 5.77
N GLU A 380 39.03 -23.55 6.84
CA GLU A 380 38.15 -24.68 7.22
C GLU A 380 37.03 -24.90 6.18
N VAL A 381 36.47 -23.83 5.63
CA VAL A 381 35.46 -23.92 4.57
C VAL A 381 36.06 -24.37 3.24
N ASP A 382 37.21 -23.80 2.84
CA ASP A 382 37.89 -24.13 1.59
C ASP A 382 38.43 -25.58 1.59
N SER A 383 38.86 -26.11 2.75
CA SER A 383 39.28 -27.50 2.89
C SER A 383 38.12 -28.48 2.89
N GLY A 384 36.89 -28.02 3.05
CA GLY A 384 35.68 -28.82 3.18
C GLY A 384 35.51 -29.44 4.59
N GLU A 385 36.30 -29.05 5.56
CA GLU A 385 36.13 -29.44 6.97
C GLU A 385 34.78 -28.92 7.51
N ILE A 386 34.41 -27.68 7.13
CA ILE A 386 33.08 -27.13 7.36
C ILE A 386 32.33 -27.03 6.03
N PRO A 387 31.40 -27.94 5.73
CA PRO A 387 30.59 -27.89 4.52
C PRO A 387 29.78 -26.61 4.40
N TRP A 388 29.63 -26.10 3.17
CA TRP A 388 28.94 -24.82 2.91
C TRP A 388 27.61 -25.03 2.17
N ILE A 389 26.52 -24.55 2.76
CA ILE A 389 25.18 -24.49 2.18
C ILE A 389 24.86 -23.02 1.87
N ARG A 390 24.57 -22.72 0.61
CA ARG A 390 24.26 -21.37 0.16
C ARG A 390 22.78 -21.26 -0.23
N VAL A 391 22.07 -20.30 0.35
CA VAL A 391 20.74 -19.90 -0.08
C VAL A 391 20.87 -18.62 -0.88
N THR A 392 20.57 -18.69 -2.17
CA THR A 392 20.83 -17.64 -3.16
C THR A 392 19.57 -17.28 -3.94
N THR A 393 19.65 -16.20 -4.71
CA THR A 393 18.61 -15.78 -5.65
C THR A 393 19.23 -15.39 -6.99
N SER A 394 18.50 -15.58 -8.09
CA SER A 394 18.88 -15.02 -9.39
C SER A 394 18.62 -13.52 -9.48
N GLU A 395 17.76 -12.98 -8.62
CA GLU A 395 17.38 -11.56 -8.55
C GLU A 395 18.03 -10.91 -7.33
N THR A 396 19.36 -10.71 -7.38
CA THR A 396 20.10 -10.13 -6.25
C THR A 396 19.82 -8.64 -6.09
N GLY A 397 19.72 -8.19 -4.85
CA GLY A 397 19.59 -6.77 -4.52
C GLY A 397 18.47 -6.44 -3.55
N ALA A 398 18.18 -5.13 -3.42
CA ALA A 398 17.17 -4.63 -2.49
C ALA A 398 15.73 -5.03 -2.89
N GLY A 399 15.49 -5.33 -4.17
CA GLY A 399 14.18 -5.70 -4.72
C GLY A 399 13.93 -7.19 -4.82
N CYS A 400 14.81 -8.05 -4.30
CA CYS A 400 14.63 -9.51 -4.38
C CYS A 400 13.39 -10.03 -3.62
N ILE A 401 12.81 -9.22 -2.75
CA ILE A 401 11.54 -9.48 -2.07
C ILE A 401 10.61 -8.32 -2.40
N GLY A 402 9.69 -8.52 -3.34
CA GLY A 402 8.74 -7.52 -3.80
C GLY A 402 7.31 -7.72 -3.27
N CYS A 403 6.97 -8.94 -2.87
CA CYS A 403 5.64 -9.30 -2.38
C CYS A 403 5.71 -10.42 -1.33
N PRO A 404 4.61 -10.71 -0.61
CA PRO A 404 4.57 -11.77 0.40
C PRO A 404 4.90 -13.16 -0.15
N GLU A 405 4.51 -13.45 -1.38
CA GLU A 405 4.75 -14.73 -2.05
C GLU A 405 6.24 -15.00 -2.27
N ASP A 406 7.06 -13.95 -2.43
CA ASP A 406 8.52 -14.08 -2.51
C ASP A 406 9.10 -14.55 -1.16
N LEU A 407 8.58 -14.03 -0.03
CA LEU A 407 8.95 -14.52 1.30
C LEU A 407 8.58 -15.99 1.49
N GLU A 408 7.43 -16.42 0.98
CA GLU A 408 7.02 -17.83 1.04
C GLU A 408 7.94 -18.72 0.18
N GLN A 409 8.33 -18.26 -1.00
CA GLN A 409 9.27 -18.98 -1.86
C GLN A 409 10.64 -19.10 -1.20
N PHE A 410 11.17 -17.99 -0.68
CA PHE A 410 12.41 -17.98 0.10
C PHE A 410 12.32 -18.94 1.30
N SER A 411 11.25 -18.87 2.08
CA SER A 411 11.07 -19.68 3.29
C SER A 411 11.09 -21.17 2.97
N ARG A 412 10.49 -21.60 1.85
CA ARG A 412 10.55 -23.01 1.42
C ARG A 412 11.98 -23.48 1.13
N VAL A 413 12.77 -22.64 0.47
CA VAL A 413 14.16 -22.96 0.13
C VAL A 413 15.06 -22.93 1.37
N ALA A 414 14.91 -21.92 2.23
CA ALA A 414 15.68 -21.80 3.47
C ALA A 414 15.38 -22.97 4.43
N ARG A 415 14.10 -23.38 4.51
CA ARG A 415 13.69 -24.54 5.31
C ARG A 415 14.39 -25.84 4.85
N ALA A 416 14.57 -26.02 3.55
CA ALA A 416 15.29 -27.19 3.03
C ALA A 416 16.73 -27.21 3.53
N ALA A 417 17.42 -26.05 3.60
CA ALA A 417 18.77 -25.96 4.15
C ALA A 417 18.79 -26.29 5.67
N ILE A 418 17.84 -25.74 6.44
CA ILE A 418 17.73 -25.97 7.89
C ILE A 418 17.47 -27.46 8.17
N VAL A 419 16.45 -28.04 7.55
CA VAL A 419 16.09 -29.46 7.74
C VAL A 419 17.25 -30.37 7.34
N HIS A 420 17.95 -30.05 6.26
CA HIS A 420 19.12 -30.85 5.84
C HIS A 420 20.25 -30.81 6.89
N ALA A 421 20.58 -29.62 7.38
CA ALA A 421 21.60 -29.47 8.41
C ALA A 421 21.22 -30.23 9.72
N GLN A 422 19.97 -30.12 10.16
CA GLN A 422 19.48 -30.75 11.38
C GLN A 422 19.28 -32.26 11.27
N ASP A 423 18.55 -32.71 10.25
CA ASP A 423 18.03 -34.09 10.18
C ASP A 423 18.96 -35.03 9.41
N VAL A 424 19.62 -34.52 8.36
CA VAL A 424 20.49 -35.34 7.51
C VAL A 424 21.93 -35.27 7.99
N MET A 425 22.49 -34.06 8.09
CA MET A 425 23.88 -33.88 8.52
C MET A 425 24.01 -34.07 10.03
N ARG A 426 22.98 -33.73 10.81
CA ARG A 426 22.94 -33.80 12.30
C ARG A 426 24.05 -32.99 12.95
N VAL A 427 24.24 -31.79 12.45
CA VAL A 427 25.27 -30.88 12.95
C VAL A 427 24.99 -30.46 14.39
N ALA A 428 26.05 -30.25 15.16
CA ALA A 428 25.97 -29.66 16.49
C ALA A 428 25.95 -28.13 16.41
N LYS A 429 26.60 -27.57 15.37
CA LYS A 429 26.74 -26.13 15.20
C LYS A 429 26.53 -25.67 13.77
N VAL A 430 25.85 -24.53 13.60
CA VAL A 430 25.66 -23.82 12.34
C VAL A 430 26.30 -22.44 12.42
N HIS A 431 27.20 -22.14 11.50
CA HIS A 431 27.71 -20.78 11.29
C HIS A 431 26.80 -20.08 10.29
N LEU A 432 26.17 -18.99 10.69
CA LEU A 432 25.19 -18.26 9.88
C LEU A 432 25.68 -16.87 9.52
N ILE A 433 25.85 -16.61 8.24
CA ILE A 433 26.04 -15.28 7.67
C ILE A 433 24.85 -14.93 6.78
N ALA A 434 24.25 -13.74 6.97
CA ALA A 434 23.15 -13.28 6.15
C ALA A 434 23.47 -11.93 5.50
N ILE A 435 23.44 -11.92 4.17
CA ILE A 435 23.51 -10.73 3.31
C ILE A 435 22.17 -10.64 2.59
N SER A 436 21.13 -10.38 3.37
CA SER A 436 19.74 -10.59 2.97
C SER A 436 18.84 -9.47 3.51
N PRO A 437 17.66 -9.24 2.89
CA PRO A 437 16.65 -8.35 3.44
C PRO A 437 16.23 -8.73 4.86
N ALA A 438 15.88 -7.72 5.66
CA ALA A 438 15.54 -7.93 7.08
C ALA A 438 14.36 -8.91 7.28
N SER A 439 13.37 -8.88 6.40
CA SER A 439 12.23 -9.79 6.43
C SER A 439 12.65 -11.26 6.28
N THR A 440 13.54 -11.55 5.34
CA THR A 440 14.03 -12.93 5.11
C THR A 440 14.85 -13.46 6.28
N VAL A 441 15.65 -12.59 6.90
CA VAL A 441 16.44 -12.95 8.10
C VAL A 441 15.54 -13.26 9.28
N PHE A 442 14.51 -12.45 9.48
CA PHE A 442 13.50 -12.70 10.51
C PHE A 442 12.77 -14.02 10.25
N CYS A 443 12.28 -14.24 9.01
CA CYS A 443 11.64 -15.49 8.62
C CYS A 443 12.55 -16.70 8.79
N PHE A 444 13.84 -16.57 8.48
CA PHE A 444 14.81 -17.64 8.77
C PHE A 444 14.84 -17.97 10.26
N GLY A 445 14.91 -16.94 11.14
CA GLY A 445 14.86 -17.11 12.58
C GLY A 445 13.59 -17.84 13.05
N GLN A 446 12.42 -17.53 12.46
CA GLN A 446 11.15 -18.19 12.81
C GLN A 446 11.17 -19.70 12.58
N MET A 447 11.92 -20.18 11.59
CA MET A 447 12.01 -21.60 11.26
C MET A 447 12.88 -22.41 12.25
N LEU A 448 13.61 -21.73 13.16
CA LEU A 448 14.43 -22.38 14.17
C LEU A 448 13.52 -22.86 15.32
N GLN A 449 13.22 -24.15 15.33
CA GLN A 449 12.30 -24.73 16.31
C GLN A 449 12.87 -24.77 17.72
N ALA A 450 12.08 -24.36 18.71
CA ALA A 450 12.46 -24.37 20.11
C ALA A 450 12.81 -25.79 20.59
N GLY A 451 14.02 -25.97 21.07
CA GLY A 451 14.46 -27.16 21.76
C GLY A 451 15.19 -28.21 20.93
N ASN A 452 15.07 -28.18 19.59
CA ASN A 452 15.61 -29.25 18.74
C ASN A 452 16.63 -28.77 17.69
N HIS A 453 16.92 -27.47 17.61
CA HIS A 453 17.90 -26.99 16.64
C HIS A 453 19.32 -26.99 17.22
N PRO A 454 20.34 -27.15 16.35
CA PRO A 454 21.75 -27.00 16.76
C PRO A 454 22.04 -25.59 17.26
N GLU A 455 23.22 -25.37 17.81
CA GLU A 455 23.72 -24.04 18.09
C GLU A 455 23.85 -23.24 16.78
N TYR A 456 23.25 -22.05 16.71
CA TYR A 456 23.45 -21.10 15.62
C TYR A 456 24.38 -19.99 16.08
N VAL A 457 25.62 -19.98 15.56
CA VAL A 457 26.51 -18.84 15.69
C VAL A 457 26.22 -17.87 14.56
N VAL A 458 25.55 -16.77 14.91
CA VAL A 458 25.19 -15.73 13.94
C VAL A 458 26.28 -14.70 13.85
N TYR A 459 26.79 -14.47 12.67
CA TYR A 459 27.87 -13.51 12.41
C TYR A 459 27.31 -12.14 12.07
N ASP A 460 28.08 -11.10 12.38
CA ASP A 460 27.80 -9.72 11.99
C ASP A 460 29.07 -9.04 11.49
N ARG A 461 28.87 -7.95 10.74
CA ARG A 461 29.92 -7.12 10.18
C ARG A 461 29.58 -5.64 10.29
N ALA A 462 30.45 -4.85 10.89
CA ALA A 462 30.20 -3.41 11.11
C ALA A 462 30.14 -2.58 9.81
N GLY A 463 30.77 -3.05 8.75
CA GLY A 463 30.82 -2.38 7.46
C GLY A 463 31.64 -3.15 6.44
N ARG A 464 31.76 -2.65 5.20
CA ARG A 464 32.46 -3.35 4.11
C ARG A 464 33.95 -3.60 4.40
N ASP A 465 34.57 -2.71 5.17
CA ASP A 465 36.00 -2.77 5.48
C ASP A 465 36.31 -3.69 6.68
N TYR A 466 35.31 -4.30 7.29
CA TYR A 466 35.44 -5.19 8.44
C TYR A 466 35.20 -6.65 8.05
N LYS A 467 35.80 -7.55 8.81
CA LYS A 467 35.52 -8.99 8.71
C LYS A 467 34.21 -9.33 9.42
N PHE A 468 33.59 -10.42 9.01
CA PHE A 468 32.52 -11.03 9.79
C PHE A 468 33.09 -11.61 11.09
N VAL A 469 32.42 -11.31 12.20
CA VAL A 469 32.78 -11.80 13.52
C VAL A 469 31.57 -12.50 14.15
N PRO A 470 31.78 -13.54 14.98
CA PRO A 470 30.70 -14.12 15.78
C PRO A 470 30.03 -13.05 16.64
N ALA A 471 28.73 -12.96 16.57
CA ALA A 471 27.93 -11.95 17.25
C ALA A 471 27.10 -12.56 18.39
N LEU A 472 26.16 -13.43 18.03
CA LEU A 472 25.30 -14.13 18.98
C LEU A 472 25.37 -15.64 18.74
N SER A 473 25.42 -16.40 19.81
CA SER A 473 25.16 -17.84 19.80
C SER A 473 23.75 -18.09 20.31
N ILE A 474 22.93 -18.76 19.52
CA ILE A 474 21.52 -19.03 19.78
C ILE A 474 21.31 -20.55 19.85
N THR A 475 20.93 -21.03 21.01
CA THR A 475 20.59 -22.44 21.24
C THR A 475 19.08 -22.62 21.38
N GLY A 476 18.62 -23.86 21.58
CA GLY A 476 17.24 -24.16 21.94
C GLY A 476 16.81 -23.58 23.29
N HIS A 477 17.75 -23.11 24.12
CA HIS A 477 17.51 -22.74 25.51
C HIS A 477 17.90 -21.32 25.85
N ASP A 478 18.91 -20.79 25.19
CA ASP A 478 19.47 -19.49 25.50
C ASP A 478 20.07 -18.77 24.29
N VAL A 479 20.32 -17.50 24.47
CA VAL A 479 21.15 -16.68 23.59
C VAL A 479 22.34 -16.18 24.40
N SER A 480 23.54 -16.24 23.84
CA SER A 480 24.75 -15.79 24.49
C SER A 480 25.67 -14.98 23.58
N ALA A 481 26.52 -14.19 24.20
CA ALA A 481 27.64 -13.51 23.55
C ALA A 481 28.86 -13.52 24.48
N THR A 482 30.05 -13.57 23.88
CA THR A 482 31.31 -13.67 24.62
C THR A 482 32.23 -12.51 24.25
N TYR A 483 33.03 -12.06 25.23
CA TYR A 483 34.11 -11.12 25.04
C TYR A 483 35.29 -11.47 25.94
N GLY A 484 36.40 -11.91 25.36
CA GLY A 484 37.52 -12.45 26.08
C GLY A 484 37.12 -13.69 26.92
N GLN A 485 37.28 -13.61 28.22
CA GLN A 485 36.87 -14.68 29.16
C GLN A 485 35.44 -14.44 29.72
N ASN A 486 34.80 -13.35 29.35
CA ASN A 486 33.47 -13.01 29.86
C ASN A 486 32.39 -13.54 28.92
N SER A 487 31.32 -14.07 29.50
CA SER A 487 30.14 -14.51 28.77
C SER A 487 28.88 -13.93 29.42
N VAL A 488 27.91 -13.60 28.61
CA VAL A 488 26.56 -13.27 29.03
C VAL A 488 25.59 -14.21 28.34
N SER A 489 24.62 -14.74 29.08
CA SER A 489 23.58 -15.62 28.54
C SER A 489 22.21 -15.21 29.05
N ILE A 490 21.22 -15.26 28.19
CA ILE A 490 19.82 -14.94 28.49
C ILE A 490 18.97 -16.16 28.14
N SER A 491 18.18 -16.66 29.09
CA SER A 491 17.26 -17.77 28.83
C SER A 491 16.15 -17.36 27.85
N LEU A 492 15.86 -18.27 26.92
CA LEU A 492 14.76 -18.18 25.93
C LEU A 492 13.54 -19.05 26.32
N ARG A 493 13.47 -19.46 27.61
CA ARG A 493 12.39 -20.24 28.19
C ARG A 493 11.62 -19.47 29.23
#